data_a186323c91ac2c9e21d2631f0b5d36e7
#
_entry.id   a186323c91ac2c9e21d2631f0b5d36e7
#
_cell.length_a   1.000
_cell.length_b   1.000
_cell.length_c   1.000
_cell.angle_alpha   90.00
_cell.angle_beta   90.00
_cell.angle_gamma   90.00
#
_symmetry.space_group_name_H-M   'P 1'
#
loop_
_entity.id
_entity.type
_entity.pdbx_description
1 polymer ?
#
loop_
_entity_poly.entity_id
_entity_poly.type
_entity_poly.pdbx_seq_one_letter_code
_entity_poly.pdbx_strand_id
1 'polypeptide(L)'
;MYGKNRTLTHGLLVALSHHLKIKRLVKVKPSINEIVRFLDNQGPFDWAVTMNLKKRHPFYQTYITPQIFEQTGRHYLSLVSKGLFKRQYRYGRAKLNGIFCMELGGLEKRPHLHFAIGSHDKLHKYEILRHLNKAYKKMDWVKGDIHIAPYQDSGWLNYFLKTGFSSVVFH
;
A
#
# COMPACT_ATOMS: atom_id res chain seq x y z
N MET A 1 20.86 4.17 23.58
CA MET A 1 20.01 2.98 23.75
C MET A 1 19.24 2.75 22.44
N TYR A 2 19.68 1.78 21.63
CA TYR A 2 19.06 1.46 20.34
C TYR A 2 17.87 0.53 20.55
N GLY A 3 16.68 1.02 20.28
CA GLY A 3 15.44 0.24 20.31
C GLY A 3 15.44 -0.80 19.17
N LYS A 4 15.24 -2.06 19.53
CA LYS A 4 15.20 -3.21 18.64
C LYS A 4 14.12 -3.03 17.57
N ASN A 5 14.54 -2.93 16.30
CA ASN A 5 13.68 -3.11 15.13
C ASN A 5 13.06 -4.51 15.18
N ARG A 6 11.86 -4.63 15.69
CA ARG A 6 11.02 -5.83 15.46
C ARG A 6 10.53 -5.75 14.01
N THR A 7 11.25 -6.44 13.16
CA THR A 7 10.98 -6.62 11.76
C THR A 7 9.56 -7.16 11.54
N LEU A 8 8.74 -6.41 10.83
CA LEU A 8 7.42 -6.78 10.29
C LEU A 8 7.43 -8.14 9.53
N THR A 9 8.61 -8.62 9.13
CA THR A 9 8.85 -9.91 8.49
C THR A 9 8.37 -11.11 9.30
N HIS A 10 8.38 -11.06 10.64
CA HIS A 10 8.01 -12.21 11.46
C HIS A 10 6.49 -12.45 11.50
N GLY A 11 5.70 -11.39 11.60
CA GLY A 11 4.24 -11.50 11.60
C GLY A 11 3.67 -11.99 10.27
N LEU A 12 4.30 -11.59 9.15
CA LEU A 12 3.86 -11.93 7.81
C LEU A 12 4.22 -13.38 7.42
N LEU A 13 5.40 -13.86 7.83
CA LEU A 13 5.79 -15.27 7.68
C LEU A 13 4.86 -16.18 8.48
N VAL A 14 4.41 -15.75 9.65
CA VAL A 14 3.41 -16.47 10.46
C VAL A 14 2.05 -16.50 9.77
N ALA A 15 1.58 -15.41 9.18
CA ALA A 15 0.32 -15.37 8.45
C ALA A 15 0.33 -16.27 7.20
N LEU A 16 1.43 -16.27 6.44
CA LEU A 16 1.63 -17.19 5.31
C LEU A 16 1.69 -18.66 5.76
N SER A 17 2.34 -18.97 6.89
CA SER A 17 2.43 -20.32 7.41
C SER A 17 1.09 -20.87 7.88
N HIS A 18 0.23 -20.04 8.48
CA HIS A 18 -1.12 -20.43 8.89
C HIS A 18 -2.05 -20.68 7.71
N HIS A 19 -1.92 -19.89 6.64
CA HIS A 19 -2.80 -20.03 5.47
C HIS A 19 -2.44 -21.23 4.59
N LEU A 20 -1.14 -21.59 4.50
CA LEU A 20 -0.66 -22.68 3.64
C LEU A 20 -0.66 -24.06 4.31
N LYS A 21 -1.14 -24.22 5.56
CA LYS A 21 -1.14 -25.53 6.30
C LYS A 21 0.22 -26.27 6.18
N ILE A 22 1.34 -25.57 6.26
CA ILE A 22 2.66 -26.17 6.12
C ILE A 22 3.01 -26.90 7.42
N LYS A 23 2.64 -28.16 7.48
CA LYS A 23 3.21 -29.14 8.41
C LYS A 23 4.56 -29.58 7.83
N ARG A 24 5.62 -28.98 8.27
CA ARG A 24 7.05 -29.34 8.37
C ARG A 24 7.93 -28.18 7.99
N LEU A 25 8.81 -27.83 8.90
CA LEU A 25 9.80 -26.76 8.84
C LEU A 25 10.89 -27.00 7.78
N VAL A 26 10.53 -26.96 6.52
CA VAL A 26 11.47 -26.62 5.46
C VAL A 26 11.25 -25.14 5.20
N LYS A 27 12.28 -24.31 5.38
CA LYS A 27 12.27 -22.87 5.01
C LYS A 27 12.25 -22.74 3.48
N VAL A 28 11.19 -23.18 2.83
CA VAL A 28 10.98 -22.96 1.41
C VAL A 28 10.55 -21.51 1.28
N LYS A 29 11.35 -20.69 0.62
CA LYS A 29 10.92 -19.33 0.25
C LYS A 29 9.74 -19.47 -0.72
N PRO A 30 8.61 -18.80 -0.46
CA PRO A 30 7.46 -18.85 -1.37
C PRO A 30 7.88 -18.34 -2.75
N SER A 31 7.36 -18.95 -3.79
CA SER A 31 7.55 -18.49 -5.16
C SER A 31 6.87 -17.13 -5.37
N ILE A 32 7.31 -16.36 -6.37
CA ILE A 32 6.67 -15.09 -6.72
C ILE A 32 5.17 -15.27 -6.99
N ASN A 33 4.78 -16.34 -7.68
CA ASN A 33 3.39 -16.62 -7.98
C ASN A 33 2.54 -16.90 -6.73
N GLU A 34 3.08 -17.56 -5.73
CA GLU A 34 2.40 -17.77 -4.44
C GLU A 34 2.21 -16.46 -3.70
N ILE A 35 3.21 -15.57 -3.74
CA ILE A 35 3.11 -14.25 -3.11
C ILE A 35 2.07 -13.39 -3.85
N VAL A 36 2.07 -13.38 -5.19
CA VAL A 36 1.07 -12.65 -5.99
C VAL A 36 -0.34 -13.14 -5.66
N ARG A 37 -0.57 -14.45 -5.63
CA ARG A 37 -1.87 -15.02 -5.24
C ARG A 37 -2.28 -14.62 -3.82
N PHE A 38 -1.34 -14.63 -2.88
CA PHE A 38 -1.61 -14.18 -1.52
C PHE A 38 -2.03 -12.71 -1.48
N LEU A 39 -1.35 -11.84 -2.23
CA LEU A 39 -1.69 -10.42 -2.31
C LEU A 39 -3.05 -10.20 -2.99
N ASP A 40 -3.33 -10.93 -4.06
CA ASP A 40 -4.60 -10.85 -4.80
C ASP A 40 -5.79 -11.27 -3.92
N ASN A 41 -5.59 -12.28 -3.09
CA ASN A 41 -6.58 -12.73 -2.10
C ASN A 41 -6.86 -11.70 -0.98
N GLN A 42 -6.09 -10.62 -0.89
CA GLN A 42 -6.42 -9.51 0.02
C GLN A 42 -7.49 -8.58 -0.57
N GLY A 43 -7.86 -8.77 -1.85
CA GLY A 43 -8.92 -8.03 -2.54
C GLY A 43 -10.33 -8.35 -2.03
N PRO A 44 -11.34 -8.00 -2.80
CA PRO A 44 -11.21 -7.50 -4.18
C PRO A 44 -10.65 -6.09 -4.27
N PHE A 45 -9.90 -5.83 -5.37
CA PHE A 45 -9.38 -4.51 -5.68
C PHE A 45 -10.08 -3.95 -6.92
N ASP A 46 -10.36 -2.65 -6.93
CA ASP A 46 -11.00 -1.95 -8.04
C ASP A 46 -10.10 -0.88 -8.65
N TRP A 47 -9.11 -0.40 -7.89
CA TRP A 47 -8.27 0.71 -8.30
C TRP A 47 -6.79 0.39 -8.16
N ALA A 48 -6.06 0.63 -9.25
CA ALA A 48 -4.61 0.70 -9.30
C ALA A 48 -4.20 2.18 -9.24
N VAL A 49 -3.40 2.55 -8.23
CA VAL A 49 -3.01 3.94 -8.03
C VAL A 49 -1.50 4.06 -7.98
N THR A 50 -0.94 5.02 -8.71
CA THR A 50 0.46 5.40 -8.61
C THR A 50 0.59 6.86 -8.27
N MET A 51 1.45 7.18 -7.33
CA MET A 51 1.81 8.54 -7.01
C MET A 51 3.33 8.72 -6.92
N ASN A 52 3.81 9.77 -7.54
CA ASN A 52 5.20 10.19 -7.41
C ASN A 52 5.39 10.95 -6.10
N LEU A 53 6.53 10.73 -5.44
CA LEU A 53 6.87 11.45 -4.23
C LEU A 53 8.09 12.35 -4.43
N LYS A 54 8.20 13.37 -3.59
CA LYS A 54 9.39 14.22 -3.50
C LYS A 54 10.51 13.45 -2.78
N LYS A 55 11.74 13.63 -3.23
CA LYS A 55 12.92 13.08 -2.53
C LYS A 55 13.17 13.80 -1.21
N ARG A 56 12.75 15.07 -1.12
CA ARG A 56 12.97 15.95 0.02
C ARG A 56 11.69 16.70 0.34
N HIS A 57 11.34 16.78 1.61
CA HIS A 57 10.16 17.53 2.06
C HIS A 57 10.33 19.04 1.79
N PRO A 58 9.30 19.73 1.25
CA PRO A 58 9.45 21.13 0.85
C PRO A 58 9.73 22.08 2.03
N PHE A 59 9.15 21.80 3.20
CA PHE A 59 9.30 22.65 4.38
C PHE A 59 10.39 22.16 5.33
N TYR A 60 10.35 20.88 5.74
CA TYR A 60 11.27 20.33 6.73
C TYR A 60 12.64 19.94 6.18
N GLN A 61 12.81 19.99 4.87
CA GLN A 61 14.06 19.68 4.18
C GLN A 61 14.61 18.25 4.47
N THR A 62 13.79 17.39 5.04
CA THR A 62 14.11 15.97 5.34
C THR A 62 14.05 15.13 4.08
N TYR A 63 14.98 14.20 3.92
CA TYR A 63 14.92 13.22 2.84
C TYR A 63 13.90 12.12 3.16
N ILE A 64 13.28 11.57 2.09
CA ILE A 64 12.35 10.48 2.22
C ILE A 64 13.09 9.21 2.67
N THR A 65 12.54 8.54 3.67
CA THR A 65 13.03 7.26 4.22
C THR A 65 11.97 6.18 4.06
N PRO A 66 12.30 4.88 4.20
CA PRO A 66 11.30 3.82 4.19
C PRO A 66 10.15 4.04 5.18
N GLN A 67 10.43 4.57 6.37
CA GLN A 67 9.42 4.88 7.37
C GLN A 67 8.49 6.01 6.91
N ILE A 68 9.04 7.06 6.31
CA ILE A 68 8.25 8.17 5.75
C ILE A 68 7.38 7.67 4.59
N PHE A 69 7.89 6.77 3.75
CA PHE A 69 7.10 6.12 2.70
C PHE A 69 5.88 5.40 3.28
N GLU A 70 6.12 4.52 4.27
CA GLU A 70 5.05 3.78 4.91
C GLU A 70 4.01 4.71 5.54
N GLN A 71 4.47 5.70 6.31
CA GLN A 71 3.60 6.70 6.92
C GLN A 71 2.79 7.48 5.88
N THR A 72 3.42 7.86 4.76
CA THR A 72 2.77 8.58 3.66
C THR A 72 1.68 7.74 3.02
N GLY A 73 1.94 6.45 2.72
CA GLY A 73 0.96 5.55 2.16
C GLY A 73 -0.21 5.29 3.10
N ARG A 74 0.07 5.03 4.38
CA ARG A 74 -0.98 4.86 5.43
C ARG A 74 -1.80 6.14 5.62
N HIS A 75 -1.15 7.29 5.62
CA HIS A 75 -1.83 8.59 5.73
C HIS A 75 -2.79 8.83 4.56
N TYR A 76 -2.34 8.54 3.34
CA TYR A 76 -3.19 8.64 2.15
C TYR A 76 -4.46 7.78 2.28
N LEU A 77 -4.32 6.48 2.56
CA LEU A 77 -5.47 5.58 2.71
C LEU A 77 -6.37 5.98 3.87
N SER A 78 -5.80 6.51 4.96
CA SER A 78 -6.55 7.05 6.09
C SER A 78 -7.36 8.29 5.70
N LEU A 79 -6.80 9.21 4.90
CA LEU A 79 -7.54 10.38 4.40
C LEU A 79 -8.70 9.98 3.49
N VAL A 80 -8.48 8.99 2.59
CA VAL A 80 -9.55 8.45 1.73
C VAL A 80 -10.64 7.82 2.60
N SER A 81 -10.27 6.91 3.49
CA SER A 81 -11.21 6.23 4.40
C SER A 81 -12.00 7.20 5.26
N LYS A 82 -11.34 8.21 5.84
CA LYS A 82 -12.00 9.27 6.62
C LYS A 82 -13.00 10.05 5.77
N GLY A 83 -12.66 10.34 4.52
CA GLY A 83 -13.56 11.05 3.60
C GLY A 83 -14.81 10.24 3.24
N LEU A 84 -14.63 8.95 2.97
CA LEU A 84 -15.71 8.03 2.57
C LEU A 84 -16.60 7.66 3.75
N PHE A 85 -16.02 7.19 4.84
CA PHE A 85 -16.76 6.57 5.95
C PHE A 85 -17.04 7.51 7.12
N LYS A 86 -16.45 8.72 7.14
CA LYS A 86 -16.74 9.78 8.13
C LYS A 86 -16.75 9.25 9.59
N ARG A 87 -17.94 9.23 10.20
CA ARG A 87 -18.14 8.76 11.58
C ARG A 87 -17.77 7.29 11.77
N GLN A 88 -18.09 6.43 10.80
CA GLN A 88 -17.78 5.00 10.89
C GLN A 88 -16.27 4.74 10.94
N TYR A 89 -15.48 5.49 10.14
CA TYR A 89 -14.03 5.43 10.21
C TYR A 89 -13.49 5.86 11.58
N ARG A 90 -14.02 6.95 12.14
CA ARG A 90 -13.62 7.45 13.47
C ARG A 90 -13.80 6.41 14.58
N TYR A 91 -14.83 5.59 14.50
CA TYR A 91 -15.11 4.52 15.46
C TYR A 91 -14.50 3.17 15.07
N GLY A 92 -13.63 3.12 14.07
CA GLY A 92 -12.99 1.88 13.60
C GLY A 92 -13.96 0.86 12.98
N ARG A 93 -15.17 1.28 12.59
CA ARG A 93 -16.22 0.38 12.05
C ARG A 93 -16.12 0.17 10.55
N ALA A 94 -15.46 1.06 9.84
CA ALA A 94 -15.24 0.97 8.40
C ALA A 94 -13.94 1.66 8.00
N LYS A 95 -13.19 1.01 7.12
CA LYS A 95 -12.04 1.57 6.43
C LYS A 95 -11.97 0.99 5.02
N LEU A 96 -11.29 1.69 4.14
CA LEU A 96 -11.04 1.21 2.78
C LEU A 96 -9.98 0.11 2.83
N ASN A 97 -10.25 -1.01 2.17
CA ASN A 97 -9.24 -2.05 2.00
C ASN A 97 -8.20 -1.61 0.98
N GLY A 98 -6.94 -1.85 1.28
CA GLY A 98 -5.87 -1.53 0.34
C GLY A 98 -4.51 -2.04 0.79
N ILE A 99 -3.70 -2.35 -0.18
CA ILE A 99 -2.29 -2.65 0.00
C ILE A 99 -1.47 -1.67 -0.83
N PHE A 100 -0.26 -1.40 -0.41
CA PHE A 100 0.65 -0.56 -1.18
C PHE A 100 2.09 -1.00 -1.04
N CYS A 101 2.91 -0.62 -2.01
CA CYS A 101 4.35 -0.83 -1.95
C CYS A 101 5.11 0.44 -2.30
N MET A 102 6.38 0.43 -1.92
CA MET A 102 7.34 1.48 -2.21
C MET A 102 8.23 1.04 -3.38
N GLU A 103 8.39 1.90 -4.36
CA GLU A 103 9.36 1.72 -5.43
C GLU A 103 10.28 2.95 -5.52
N LEU A 104 11.57 2.70 -5.47
CA LEU A 104 12.59 3.70 -5.82
C LEU A 104 12.87 3.58 -7.31
N GLY A 105 11.98 4.07 -8.16
CA GLY A 105 12.06 3.94 -9.62
C GLY A 105 13.48 3.96 -10.22
N GLY A 106 13.62 3.52 -11.49
CA GLY A 106 14.89 3.21 -12.17
C GLY A 106 16.02 4.26 -12.14
N LEU A 107 16.60 4.60 -13.30
CA LEU A 107 17.78 5.48 -13.42
C LEU A 107 17.68 6.84 -12.70
N GLU A 108 16.49 7.44 -12.62
CA GLU A 108 16.27 8.70 -11.91
C GLU A 108 15.97 8.54 -10.42
N LYS A 109 15.87 7.30 -9.92
CA LYS A 109 15.57 6.99 -8.50
C LYS A 109 14.43 7.86 -7.95
N ARG A 110 13.34 7.99 -8.72
CA ARG A 110 12.14 8.71 -8.28
C ARG A 110 11.37 7.83 -7.31
N PRO A 111 11.05 8.29 -6.12
CA PRO A 111 10.25 7.52 -5.18
C PRO A 111 8.79 7.47 -5.64
N HIS A 112 8.21 6.26 -5.72
CA HIS A 112 6.82 6.02 -6.08
C HIS A 112 6.11 5.22 -4.99
N LEU A 113 4.83 5.48 -4.80
CA LEU A 113 3.91 4.59 -4.11
C LEU A 113 2.93 3.99 -5.13
N HIS A 114 2.81 2.68 -5.11
CA HIS A 114 1.81 1.94 -5.87
C HIS A 114 0.80 1.33 -4.92
N PHE A 115 -0.49 1.47 -5.23
CA PHE A 115 -1.58 0.94 -4.41
C PHE A 115 -2.47 0.03 -5.23
N ALA A 116 -2.96 -1.03 -4.61
CA ALA A 116 -4.16 -1.75 -5.01
C ALA A 116 -5.23 -1.48 -3.95
N ILE A 117 -6.32 -0.85 -4.35
CA ILE A 117 -7.36 -0.32 -3.46
C ILE A 117 -8.68 -0.98 -3.81
N GLY A 118 -9.32 -1.59 -2.80
CA GLY A 118 -10.62 -2.21 -2.93
C GLY A 118 -11.75 -1.18 -2.95
N SER A 119 -12.90 -1.63 -3.45
CA SER A 119 -14.16 -0.92 -3.28
C SER A 119 -14.85 -1.34 -1.98
N HIS A 120 -15.96 -0.71 -1.75
CA HIS A 120 -16.87 -1.08 -0.68
C HIS A 120 -18.27 -1.19 -1.29
N ASP A 121 -18.97 -2.28 -1.06
CA ASP A 121 -20.25 -2.65 -1.72
C ASP A 121 -21.32 -1.55 -1.68
N LYS A 122 -21.26 -0.68 -0.67
CA LYS A 122 -22.21 0.42 -0.48
C LYS A 122 -21.76 1.75 -1.10
N LEU A 123 -20.58 1.81 -1.73
CA LEU A 123 -20.03 3.04 -2.27
C LEU A 123 -19.97 2.99 -3.80
N HIS A 124 -20.41 4.07 -4.41
CA HIS A 124 -20.29 4.21 -5.85
C HIS A 124 -18.83 4.41 -6.26
N LYS A 125 -18.37 3.73 -7.32
CA LYS A 125 -16.98 3.85 -7.82
C LYS A 125 -16.54 5.30 -8.06
N TYR A 126 -17.43 6.14 -8.55
CA TYR A 126 -17.15 7.57 -8.75
C TYR A 126 -16.88 8.32 -7.42
N GLU A 127 -17.56 7.95 -6.35
CA GLU A 127 -17.35 8.56 -5.04
C GLU A 127 -15.95 8.21 -4.50
N ILE A 128 -15.53 6.94 -4.66
CA ILE A 128 -14.18 6.51 -4.29
C ILE A 128 -13.14 7.31 -5.08
N LEU A 129 -13.27 7.38 -6.41
CA LEU A 129 -12.37 8.12 -7.28
C LEU A 129 -12.24 9.60 -6.86
N ARG A 130 -13.36 10.25 -6.55
CA ARG A 130 -13.38 11.63 -6.05
C ARG A 130 -12.58 11.77 -4.74
N HIS A 131 -12.71 10.82 -3.82
CA HIS A 131 -12.00 10.86 -2.54
C HIS A 131 -10.51 10.50 -2.69
N LEU A 132 -10.13 9.63 -3.61
CA LEU A 132 -8.73 9.37 -3.97
C LEU A 132 -8.05 10.67 -4.42
N ASN A 133 -8.65 11.39 -5.36
CA ASN A 133 -8.12 12.68 -5.84
C ASN A 133 -8.10 13.76 -4.74
N LYS A 134 -9.14 13.85 -3.92
CA LYS A 134 -9.21 14.83 -2.82
C LYS A 134 -8.16 14.58 -1.75
N ALA A 135 -7.90 13.31 -1.42
CA ALA A 135 -6.87 12.94 -0.47
C ALA A 135 -5.47 13.30 -1.00
N TYR A 136 -5.20 12.97 -2.27
CA TYR A 136 -3.94 13.28 -2.92
C TYR A 136 -3.56 14.77 -2.80
N LYS A 137 -4.51 15.67 -3.04
CA LYS A 137 -4.29 17.14 -2.96
C LYS A 137 -3.91 17.63 -1.56
N LYS A 138 -4.06 16.79 -0.53
CA LYS A 138 -3.72 17.11 0.87
C LYS A 138 -2.37 16.53 1.31
N MET A 139 -1.67 15.87 0.41
CA MET A 139 -0.42 15.19 0.72
C MET A 139 0.79 16.12 0.46
N ASP A 140 1.63 16.34 1.47
CA ASP A 140 2.79 17.22 1.35
C ASP A 140 3.96 16.60 0.56
N TRP A 141 4.05 15.28 0.59
CA TRP A 141 5.13 14.52 -0.06
C TRP A 141 4.93 14.28 -1.55
N VAL A 142 3.76 14.52 -2.10
CA VAL A 142 3.46 14.21 -3.52
C VAL A 142 4.10 15.20 -4.49
N LYS A 143 4.41 14.70 -5.70
CA LYS A 143 4.99 15.46 -6.81
C LYS A 143 4.26 15.15 -8.11
N GLY A 144 3.84 16.20 -8.83
CA GLY A 144 3.12 16.06 -10.10
C GLY A 144 1.69 15.54 -9.89
N ASP A 145 1.23 14.70 -10.80
CA ASP A 145 -0.13 14.18 -10.79
C ASP A 145 -0.20 12.75 -10.25
N ILE A 146 -1.37 12.39 -9.74
CA ILE A 146 -1.72 11.03 -9.37
C ILE A 146 -2.23 10.30 -10.62
N HIS A 147 -1.77 9.07 -10.82
CA HIS A 147 -2.33 8.18 -11.82
C HIS A 147 -3.28 7.18 -11.14
N ILE A 148 -4.54 7.16 -11.57
CA ILE A 148 -5.58 6.26 -11.06
C ILE A 148 -6.19 5.54 -12.25
N ALA A 149 -6.15 4.22 -12.23
CA ALA A 149 -6.72 3.35 -13.25
C ALA A 149 -7.57 2.26 -12.61
N PRO A 150 -8.52 1.66 -13.33
CA PRO A 150 -9.16 0.42 -12.87
C PRO A 150 -8.12 -0.65 -12.63
N TYR A 151 -8.27 -1.40 -11.53
CA TYR A 151 -7.50 -2.60 -11.30
C TYR A 151 -7.99 -3.69 -12.26
N GLN A 152 -7.11 -4.22 -13.10
CA GLN A 152 -7.48 -5.18 -14.13
C GLN A 152 -7.22 -6.61 -13.69
N ASP A 153 -6.01 -6.89 -13.19
CA ASP A 153 -5.58 -8.22 -12.81
C ASP A 153 -4.39 -8.21 -11.85
N SER A 154 -3.99 -9.39 -11.42
CA SER A 154 -2.84 -9.59 -10.53
C SER A 154 -1.49 -9.21 -11.15
N GLY A 155 -1.42 -8.93 -12.44
CA GLY A 155 -0.22 -8.40 -13.10
C GLY A 155 0.26 -7.09 -12.47
N TRP A 156 -0.69 -6.26 -11.98
CA TRP A 156 -0.36 -5.05 -11.22
C TRP A 156 0.43 -5.36 -9.94
N LEU A 157 0.14 -6.47 -9.27
CA LEU A 157 0.82 -6.87 -8.04
C LEU A 157 2.26 -7.32 -8.27
N ASN A 158 2.64 -7.68 -9.50
CA ASN A 158 4.04 -7.95 -9.83
C ASN A 158 4.92 -6.69 -9.65
N TYR A 159 4.38 -5.50 -9.84
CA TYR A 159 5.09 -4.26 -9.53
C TYR A 159 5.42 -4.14 -8.05
N PHE A 160 4.56 -4.64 -7.16
CA PHE A 160 4.78 -4.63 -5.73
C PHE A 160 5.98 -5.46 -5.30
N LEU A 161 6.36 -6.44 -6.12
CA LEU A 161 7.44 -7.37 -5.80
C LEU A 161 8.80 -6.96 -6.39
N LYS A 162 8.86 -5.91 -7.22
CA LYS A 162 10.12 -5.42 -7.82
C LYS A 162 11.18 -5.04 -6.78
N THR A 163 10.77 -4.45 -5.67
CA THR A 163 11.63 -4.04 -4.56
C THR A 163 11.65 -5.06 -3.42
N GLY A 164 11.01 -6.21 -3.62
CA GLY A 164 10.88 -7.28 -2.66
C GLY A 164 9.60 -7.20 -1.83
N PHE A 165 9.16 -8.35 -1.34
CA PHE A 165 7.92 -8.48 -0.57
C PHE A 165 7.91 -7.66 0.73
N SER A 166 9.09 -7.40 1.30
CA SER A 166 9.25 -6.57 2.51
C SER A 166 8.83 -5.10 2.32
N SER A 167 8.68 -4.64 1.06
CA SER A 167 8.22 -3.30 0.74
C SER A 167 6.69 -3.18 0.68
N VAL A 168 5.96 -4.30 0.76
CA VAL A 168 4.49 -4.33 0.71
C VAL A 168 3.91 -4.05 2.09
N VAL A 169 2.97 -3.13 2.15
CA VAL A 169 2.30 -2.70 3.37
C VAL A 169 0.79 -2.93 3.24
N PHE A 170 0.21 -3.50 4.28
CA PHE A 170 -1.24 -3.72 4.42
C PHE A 170 -1.85 -2.60 5.27
N HIS A 171 -3.01 -2.09 4.84
CA HIS A 171 -3.72 -1.01 5.54
C HIS A 171 -4.93 -1.52 6.29
#